data_8fcd14f2669dd5c8837ed7710cb56a9e
#
_entry.id   8fcd14f2669dd5c8837ed7710cb56a9e
#
_cell.length_a   1.000
_cell.length_b   1.000
_cell.length_c   1.000
_cell.angle_alpha   90.00
_cell.angle_beta   90.00
_cell.angle_gamma   90.00
#
_symmetry.space_group_name_H-M   'P 1'
#
loop_
_entity.id
_entity.type
_entity.pdbx_description
1 polymer ?
#
loop_
_entity_poly.entity_id
_entity_poly.type
_entity_poly.pdbx_seq_one_letter_code
_entity_poly.pdbx_strand_id
1 'polypeptide(L)'
;RYVPRPDLADVIDGALGLYRKPVGYNATFLYPRRGGIQLLADALAAALPPLRLGDPVREVRLGAREVALESGETLAWDVLVATGSLANLAAITVDLPAALRSAAARLRAVGVVNLNLGVRGAAPRREHWLYVPEEQFPFYRVGIPSNHGEVAPPGCHTLSVEVSVPAGAPAPEKTVERCLSGLEELGLLQKRADVVLAEQARVDPAYVVFDAARPAAVAALRDHYRACGVRLAGRWAEWKYSTMEDALWDGAGTARRLAR
;
A
#
# COMPACT_ATOMS: atom_id res chain seq x y z
N ARG A 1 14.72 -2.40 10.04
CA ARG A 1 14.41 -1.39 11.04
C ARG A 1 13.99 -0.12 10.31
N TYR A 2 12.70 0.28 10.43
CA TYR A 2 12.16 1.43 9.69
C TYR A 2 12.19 2.73 10.47
N VAL A 3 12.49 2.68 11.76
CA VAL A 3 12.69 3.88 12.54
C VAL A 3 14.16 4.28 12.37
N PRO A 4 14.47 5.38 11.69
CA PRO A 4 15.84 5.87 11.62
C PRO A 4 16.33 6.14 13.04
N ARG A 5 17.59 5.80 13.28
CA ARG A 5 18.25 6.26 14.52
C ARG A 5 18.69 7.70 14.26
N PRO A 6 18.14 8.68 14.96
CA PRO A 6 18.60 10.05 14.83
C PRO A 6 20.04 10.15 15.31
N ASP A 7 20.82 11.03 14.65
CA ASP A 7 22.10 11.44 15.18
C ASP A 7 21.90 12.26 16.46
N LEU A 8 22.77 12.13 17.45
CA LEU A 8 22.67 12.86 18.71
C LEU A 8 22.72 14.38 18.49
N ALA A 9 23.56 14.84 17.55
CA ALA A 9 23.60 16.26 17.19
C ALA A 9 22.28 16.76 16.64
N ASP A 10 21.62 15.99 15.74
CA ASP A 10 20.30 16.32 15.21
C ASP A 10 19.23 16.41 16.30
N VAL A 11 19.31 15.55 17.35
CA VAL A 11 18.38 15.59 18.50
C VAL A 11 18.62 16.84 19.35
N ILE A 12 19.89 17.21 19.59
CA ILE A 12 20.25 18.42 20.37
C ILE A 12 19.82 19.66 19.59
N ASP A 13 20.14 19.76 18.31
CA ASP A 13 19.77 20.88 17.45
C ASP A 13 18.24 21.03 17.37
N GLY A 14 17.50 19.92 17.30
CA GLY A 14 16.04 19.92 17.36
C GLY A 14 15.49 20.47 18.66
N ALA A 15 16.06 20.03 19.79
CA ALA A 15 15.68 20.50 21.13
C ALA A 15 15.95 21.99 21.36
N LEU A 16 17.01 22.51 20.73
CA LEU A 16 17.39 23.92 20.79
C LEU A 16 16.68 24.79 19.72
N GLY A 17 15.85 24.19 18.86
CA GLY A 17 15.19 24.91 17.76
C GLY A 17 16.16 25.33 16.63
N LEU A 18 17.36 24.76 16.59
CA LEU A 18 18.41 25.07 15.60
C LEU A 18 18.29 24.20 14.35
N TYR A 19 17.51 23.11 14.40
CA TYR A 19 17.35 22.16 13.32
C TYR A 19 16.53 22.80 12.18
N ARG A 20 17.15 22.93 10.99
CA ARG A 20 16.54 23.58 9.83
C ARG A 20 16.23 22.65 8.66
N LYS A 21 16.56 21.37 8.79
CA LYS A 21 16.30 20.36 7.74
C LYS A 21 14.89 19.78 7.92
N PRO A 22 14.21 19.40 6.82
CA PRO A 22 12.98 18.62 6.93
C PRO A 22 13.25 17.32 7.70
N VAL A 23 12.47 17.05 8.75
CA VAL A 23 12.66 15.90 9.63
C VAL A 23 11.61 14.85 9.32
N GLY A 24 12.03 13.57 9.25
CA GLY A 24 11.15 12.43 9.14
C GLY A 24 11.14 11.77 7.76
N TYR A 25 10.52 10.61 7.72
CA TYR A 25 10.32 9.84 6.50
C TYR A 25 9.28 10.55 5.61
N ASN A 26 9.62 10.78 4.33
CA ASN A 26 8.81 11.57 3.39
C ASN A 26 8.56 13.03 3.83
N ALA A 27 9.55 13.65 4.46
CA ALA A 27 9.48 15.05 4.85
C ALA A 27 9.26 16.00 3.65
N THR A 28 9.68 15.57 2.45
CA THR A 28 9.37 16.18 1.16
C THR A 28 8.94 15.10 0.17
N PHE A 29 7.98 15.41 -0.70
CA PHE A 29 7.51 14.54 -1.75
C PHE A 29 6.97 15.33 -2.94
N LEU A 30 6.93 14.68 -4.10
CA LEU A 30 6.29 15.23 -5.28
C LEU A 30 4.87 14.67 -5.40
N TYR A 31 3.94 15.52 -5.77
CA TYR A 31 2.55 15.15 -5.99
C TYR A 31 1.99 15.86 -7.23
N PRO A 32 1.15 15.23 -8.05
CA PRO A 32 0.51 15.91 -9.18
C PRO A 32 -0.33 17.10 -8.71
N ARG A 33 -0.13 18.25 -9.32
CA ARG A 33 -0.89 19.46 -8.98
C ARG A 33 -2.40 19.28 -9.16
N ARG A 34 -2.81 18.48 -10.16
CA ARG A 34 -4.21 18.19 -10.50
C ARG A 34 -4.40 16.71 -10.78
N GLY A 35 -5.61 16.19 -10.60
CA GLY A 35 -5.98 14.83 -10.98
C GLY A 35 -5.57 13.74 -9.98
N GLY A 36 -4.89 14.10 -8.89
CA GLY A 36 -4.49 13.15 -7.85
C GLY A 36 -3.38 12.19 -8.29
N ILE A 37 -3.00 11.28 -7.37
CA ILE A 37 -1.87 10.37 -7.58
C ILE A 37 -2.15 9.28 -8.63
N GLN A 38 -3.42 8.98 -8.90
CA GLN A 38 -3.82 8.04 -9.93
C GLN A 38 -3.29 8.41 -11.33
N LEU A 39 -3.12 9.71 -11.60
CA LEU A 39 -2.55 10.22 -12.83
C LEU A 39 -1.23 9.55 -13.21
N LEU A 40 -0.39 9.22 -12.23
CA LEU A 40 0.89 8.55 -12.49
C LEU A 40 0.68 7.11 -13.01
N ALA A 41 -0.22 6.37 -12.41
CA ALA A 41 -0.55 5.01 -12.84
C ALA A 41 -1.22 5.02 -14.23
N ASP A 42 -2.14 5.96 -14.48
CA ASP A 42 -2.83 6.11 -15.76
C ASP A 42 -1.85 6.48 -16.89
N ALA A 43 -0.91 7.38 -16.62
CA ALA A 43 0.12 7.75 -17.59
C ALA A 43 1.05 6.58 -17.94
N LEU A 44 1.41 5.76 -16.95
CA LEU A 44 2.19 4.54 -17.19
C LEU A 44 1.37 3.52 -18.00
N ALA A 45 0.12 3.30 -17.63
CA ALA A 45 -0.76 2.37 -18.35
C ALA A 45 -0.98 2.78 -19.80
N ALA A 46 -1.15 4.09 -20.07
CA ALA A 46 -1.32 4.62 -21.42
C ALA A 46 -0.09 4.43 -22.32
N ALA A 47 1.10 4.28 -21.74
CA ALA A 47 2.34 4.04 -22.47
C ALA A 47 2.61 2.53 -22.75
N LEU A 48 1.75 1.63 -22.25
CA LEU A 48 1.89 0.18 -22.40
C LEU A 48 0.93 -0.37 -23.45
N PRO A 49 1.19 -1.58 -24.01
CA PRO A 49 0.17 -2.33 -24.71
C PRO A 49 -1.08 -2.51 -23.83
N PRO A 50 -2.26 -2.78 -24.43
CA PRO A 50 -3.48 -2.97 -23.65
C PRO A 50 -3.31 -3.94 -22.51
N LEU A 51 -3.61 -3.48 -21.28
CA LEU A 51 -3.55 -4.31 -20.08
C LEU A 51 -4.78 -5.22 -20.03
N ARG A 52 -4.58 -6.46 -19.68
CA ARG A 52 -5.67 -7.39 -19.41
C ARG A 52 -6.14 -7.20 -17.96
N LEU A 53 -7.31 -6.64 -17.81
CA LEU A 53 -7.95 -6.37 -16.52
C LEU A 53 -9.15 -7.28 -16.33
N GLY A 54 -9.54 -7.51 -15.05
CA GLY A 54 -10.73 -8.28 -14.71
C GLY A 54 -10.60 -9.80 -14.92
N ASP A 55 -9.38 -10.31 -15.10
CA ASP A 55 -9.11 -11.73 -15.30
C ASP A 55 -7.96 -12.18 -14.39
N PRO A 56 -8.25 -12.42 -13.09
CA PRO A 56 -7.24 -12.78 -12.12
C PRO A 56 -6.55 -14.10 -12.43
N VAL A 57 -5.26 -14.19 -12.07
CA VAL A 57 -4.54 -15.47 -12.06
C VAL A 57 -5.05 -16.31 -10.88
N ARG A 58 -5.65 -17.45 -11.18
CA ARG A 58 -6.18 -18.41 -10.21
C ARG A 58 -5.14 -19.43 -9.77
N GLU A 59 -4.23 -19.81 -10.64
CA GLU A 59 -3.30 -20.90 -10.43
C GLU A 59 -1.97 -20.65 -11.12
N VAL A 60 -0.87 -20.99 -10.45
CA VAL A 60 0.49 -20.95 -11.00
C VAL A 60 1.09 -22.35 -10.93
N ARG A 61 1.60 -22.85 -12.06
CA ARG A 61 2.28 -24.15 -12.22
C ARG A 61 3.73 -23.90 -12.59
N LEU A 62 4.63 -24.01 -11.62
CA LEU A 62 6.05 -23.71 -11.84
C LEU A 62 6.71 -24.72 -12.76
N GLY A 63 6.41 -26.02 -12.59
CA GLY A 63 6.98 -27.10 -13.39
C GLY A 63 6.53 -27.04 -14.86
N ALA A 64 5.28 -26.73 -15.12
CA ALA A 64 4.74 -26.54 -16.46
C ALA A 64 5.05 -25.18 -17.08
N ARG A 65 5.44 -24.19 -16.24
CA ARG A 65 5.57 -22.78 -16.63
C ARG A 65 4.27 -22.20 -17.21
N GLU A 66 3.18 -22.38 -16.49
CA GLU A 66 1.85 -21.95 -16.89
C GLU A 66 1.16 -21.18 -15.78
N VAL A 67 0.32 -20.23 -16.16
CA VAL A 67 -0.67 -19.61 -15.28
C VAL A 67 -2.05 -19.87 -15.83
N ALA A 68 -2.99 -20.26 -14.96
CA ALA A 68 -4.40 -20.37 -15.29
C ALA A 68 -5.15 -19.15 -14.79
N LEU A 69 -5.96 -18.56 -15.64
CA LEU A 69 -6.79 -17.41 -15.36
C LEU A 69 -8.19 -17.83 -14.88
N GLU A 70 -8.92 -16.91 -14.30
CA GLU A 70 -10.28 -17.14 -13.83
C GLU A 70 -11.24 -17.40 -14.99
N SER A 71 -10.99 -16.82 -16.14
CA SER A 71 -11.69 -17.09 -17.41
C SER A 71 -11.56 -18.55 -17.91
N GLY A 72 -10.62 -19.34 -17.35
CA GLY A 72 -10.28 -20.69 -17.78
C GLY A 72 -9.14 -20.75 -18.80
N GLU A 73 -8.66 -19.63 -19.31
CA GLU A 73 -7.51 -19.60 -20.21
C GLU A 73 -6.22 -19.95 -19.46
N THR A 74 -5.31 -20.66 -20.14
CA THR A 74 -3.98 -20.97 -19.64
C THR A 74 -2.94 -20.29 -20.52
N LEU A 75 -2.00 -19.59 -19.89
CA LEU A 75 -0.91 -18.89 -20.55
C LEU A 75 0.43 -19.52 -20.15
N ALA A 76 1.21 -19.92 -21.15
CA ALA A 76 2.59 -20.34 -20.96
C ALA A 76 3.52 -19.11 -20.81
N TRP A 77 4.63 -19.27 -20.10
CA TRP A 77 5.60 -18.21 -19.89
C TRP A 77 7.05 -18.72 -19.89
N ASP A 78 7.96 -17.91 -20.40
CA ASP A 78 9.40 -18.10 -20.28
C ASP A 78 9.94 -17.48 -19.00
N VAL A 79 9.44 -16.29 -18.66
CA VAL A 79 9.72 -15.58 -17.40
C VAL A 79 8.42 -15.00 -16.88
N LEU A 80 8.13 -15.28 -15.61
CA LEU A 80 7.00 -14.69 -14.91
C LEU A 80 7.47 -13.59 -13.96
N VAL A 81 6.97 -12.36 -14.11
CA VAL A 81 7.18 -11.28 -13.15
C VAL A 81 5.94 -11.15 -12.27
N ALA A 82 6.07 -11.54 -11.01
CA ALA A 82 4.99 -11.44 -10.04
C ALA A 82 5.11 -10.14 -9.21
N THR A 83 4.07 -9.34 -9.19
CA THR A 83 4.01 -8.06 -8.45
C THR A 83 2.95 -8.05 -7.35
N GLY A 84 2.07 -9.04 -7.32
CA GLY A 84 1.05 -9.23 -6.30
C GLY A 84 1.62 -9.72 -4.97
N SER A 85 0.74 -9.98 -4.00
CA SER A 85 1.14 -10.46 -2.66
C SER A 85 1.91 -11.78 -2.71
N LEU A 86 3.08 -11.86 -2.06
CA LEU A 86 3.89 -13.09 -1.96
C LEU A 86 3.10 -14.22 -1.27
N ALA A 87 2.31 -13.91 -0.27
CA ALA A 87 1.47 -14.89 0.42
C ALA A 87 0.38 -15.44 -0.52
N ASN A 88 -0.28 -14.57 -1.30
CA ASN A 88 -1.28 -15.00 -2.29
C ASN A 88 -0.63 -15.78 -3.42
N LEU A 89 0.53 -15.35 -3.93
CA LEU A 89 1.27 -16.11 -4.94
C LEU A 89 1.58 -17.52 -4.46
N ALA A 90 2.04 -17.67 -3.22
CA ALA A 90 2.31 -18.98 -2.62
C ALA A 90 1.04 -19.83 -2.46
N ALA A 91 -0.10 -19.20 -2.17
CA ALA A 91 -1.39 -19.88 -2.03
C ALA A 91 -1.90 -20.45 -3.36
N ILE A 92 -1.72 -19.72 -4.47
CA ILE A 92 -2.17 -20.15 -5.81
C ILE A 92 -1.11 -20.96 -6.59
N THR A 93 0.10 -21.14 -6.06
CA THR A 93 1.13 -21.99 -6.67
C THR A 93 0.89 -23.44 -6.28
N VAL A 94 0.39 -24.27 -7.20
CA VAL A 94 -0.10 -25.63 -6.92
C VAL A 94 1.01 -26.63 -6.62
N ASP A 95 2.16 -26.47 -7.23
CA ASP A 95 3.35 -27.33 -7.09
C ASP A 95 4.43 -26.76 -6.14
N LEU A 96 4.05 -25.80 -5.28
CA LEU A 96 4.95 -25.27 -4.27
C LEU A 96 5.26 -26.32 -3.21
N PRO A 97 6.53 -26.56 -2.84
CA PRO A 97 6.92 -27.52 -1.80
C PRO A 97 6.24 -27.21 -0.44
N ALA A 98 5.86 -28.26 0.31
CA ALA A 98 5.16 -28.13 1.60
C ALA A 98 5.92 -27.24 2.61
N ALA A 99 7.25 -27.34 2.67
CA ALA A 99 8.08 -26.50 3.54
C ALA A 99 7.94 -25.01 3.19
N LEU A 100 7.83 -24.66 1.90
CA LEU A 100 7.65 -23.28 1.45
C LEU A 100 6.22 -22.79 1.65
N ARG A 101 5.21 -23.66 1.53
CA ARG A 101 3.83 -23.34 1.95
C ARG A 101 3.78 -22.97 3.43
N SER A 102 4.46 -23.78 4.27
CA SER A 102 4.56 -23.51 5.71
C SER A 102 5.34 -22.21 5.99
N ALA A 103 6.35 -21.87 5.19
CA ALA A 103 7.05 -20.60 5.30
C ALA A 103 6.15 -19.42 4.91
N ALA A 104 5.40 -19.53 3.82
CA ALA A 104 4.45 -18.51 3.37
C ALA A 104 3.33 -18.27 4.40
N ALA A 105 2.83 -19.31 5.04
CA ALA A 105 1.80 -19.22 6.08
C ALA A 105 2.25 -18.43 7.33
N ARG A 106 3.57 -18.25 7.54
CA ARG A 106 4.12 -17.42 8.61
C ARG A 106 4.25 -15.94 8.23
N LEU A 107 4.05 -15.58 6.97
CA LEU A 107 4.06 -14.19 6.53
C LEU A 107 2.84 -13.46 7.07
N ARG A 108 3.07 -12.41 7.82
CA ARG A 108 2.02 -11.62 8.48
C ARG A 108 1.88 -10.26 7.82
N ALA A 109 0.64 -9.82 7.71
CA ALA A 109 0.29 -8.50 7.20
C ALA A 109 -0.92 -7.94 7.96
N VAL A 110 -1.16 -6.66 7.80
CA VAL A 110 -2.41 -6.00 8.21
C VAL A 110 -3.14 -5.52 6.96
N GLY A 111 -4.46 -5.53 7.00
CA GLY A 111 -5.32 -4.84 6.06
C GLY A 111 -5.61 -3.41 6.51
N VAL A 112 -6.06 -2.58 5.60
CA VAL A 112 -6.57 -1.24 5.89
C VAL A 112 -7.96 -1.12 5.26
N VAL A 113 -8.90 -0.69 6.07
CA VAL A 113 -10.16 -0.14 5.60
C VAL A 113 -9.97 1.37 5.51
N ASN A 114 -10.03 1.89 4.30
CA ASN A 114 -9.87 3.30 4.03
C ASN A 114 -11.24 3.93 3.74
N LEU A 115 -11.60 4.96 4.51
CA LEU A 115 -12.80 5.75 4.28
C LEU A 115 -12.39 7.07 3.63
N ASN A 116 -12.78 7.25 2.37
CA ASN A 116 -12.59 8.49 1.62
C ASN A 116 -13.83 9.37 1.77
N LEU A 117 -13.64 10.59 2.23
CA LEU A 117 -14.71 11.56 2.42
C LEU A 117 -14.49 12.77 1.52
N GLY A 118 -15.53 13.20 0.84
CA GLY A 118 -15.65 14.55 0.26
C GLY A 118 -16.45 15.41 1.21
N VAL A 119 -15.94 16.56 1.62
CA VAL A 119 -16.54 17.43 2.64
C VAL A 119 -16.63 18.85 2.13
N ARG A 120 -17.77 19.51 2.33
CA ARG A 120 -17.94 20.94 2.04
C ARG A 120 -17.11 21.79 2.98
N GLY A 121 -16.59 22.90 2.46
CA GLY A 121 -15.80 23.84 3.23
C GLY A 121 -14.30 23.69 3.00
N ALA A 122 -13.53 24.56 3.66
CA ALA A 122 -12.07 24.51 3.62
C ALA A 122 -11.53 23.33 4.45
N ALA A 123 -10.35 22.85 4.09
CA ALA A 123 -9.68 21.83 4.89
C ALA A 123 -9.44 22.33 6.33
N PRO A 124 -9.73 21.51 7.35
CA PRO A 124 -9.68 21.94 8.76
C PRO A 124 -8.25 22.18 9.27
N ARG A 125 -7.27 21.62 8.59
CA ARG A 125 -5.84 21.67 8.92
C ARG A 125 -5.01 21.89 7.67
N ARG A 126 -3.75 22.32 7.85
CA ARG A 126 -2.77 22.51 6.77
C ARG A 126 -1.86 21.29 6.57
N GLU A 127 -1.81 20.42 7.56
CA GLU A 127 -1.04 19.19 7.52
C GLU A 127 -1.54 18.27 6.40
N HIS A 128 -0.65 17.49 5.82
CA HIS A 128 -1.00 16.53 4.78
C HIS A 128 -1.64 15.27 5.36
N TRP A 129 -1.23 14.89 6.57
CA TRP A 129 -1.81 13.78 7.34
C TRP A 129 -1.52 13.95 8.83
N LEU A 130 -2.33 13.30 9.63
CA LEU A 130 -2.23 13.23 11.08
C LEU A 130 -2.19 11.75 11.49
N TYR A 131 -1.35 11.43 12.44
CA TYR A 131 -1.41 10.15 13.14
C TYR A 131 -2.20 10.32 14.42
N VAL A 132 -3.04 9.35 14.73
CA VAL A 132 -3.94 9.33 15.88
C VAL A 132 -3.63 8.07 16.68
N PRO A 133 -2.75 8.16 17.69
CA PRO A 133 -2.32 7.02 18.51
C PRO A 133 -3.31 6.62 19.59
N GLU A 134 -4.32 7.45 19.89
CA GLU A 134 -5.29 7.23 20.95
C GLU A 134 -6.26 6.10 20.61
N GLU A 135 -6.36 5.11 21.49
CA GLU A 135 -7.09 3.86 21.25
C GLU A 135 -8.62 4.01 21.17
N GLN A 136 -9.18 5.13 21.67
CA GLN A 136 -10.61 5.40 21.53
C GLN A 136 -11.06 5.64 20.10
N PHE A 137 -10.16 6.09 19.21
CA PHE A 137 -10.48 6.29 17.79
C PHE A 137 -10.35 5.00 17.00
N PRO A 138 -11.26 4.73 16.06
CA PRO A 138 -11.21 3.53 15.23
C PRO A 138 -10.11 3.59 14.17
N PHE A 139 -9.53 4.75 13.91
CA PHE A 139 -8.53 5.00 12.88
C PHE A 139 -7.19 5.45 13.50
N TYR A 140 -6.11 5.14 12.83
CA TYR A 140 -4.75 5.49 13.26
C TYR A 140 -4.13 6.63 12.45
N ARG A 141 -4.72 6.95 11.27
CA ARG A 141 -4.25 8.01 10.37
C ARG A 141 -5.40 8.67 9.66
N VAL A 142 -5.32 10.00 9.53
CA VAL A 142 -6.21 10.81 8.70
C VAL A 142 -5.35 11.61 7.73
N GLY A 143 -5.49 11.35 6.43
CA GLY A 143 -4.90 12.13 5.35
C GLY A 143 -5.83 13.26 4.91
N ILE A 144 -5.26 14.34 4.41
CA ILE A 144 -5.98 15.47 3.80
C ILE A 144 -5.46 15.65 2.37
N PRO A 145 -5.91 14.80 1.41
CA PRO A 145 -5.38 14.82 0.03
C PRO A 145 -5.52 16.16 -0.68
N SER A 146 -6.54 16.96 -0.36
CA SER A 146 -6.73 18.31 -0.90
C SER A 146 -5.62 19.30 -0.49
N ASN A 147 -4.79 18.97 0.51
CA ASN A 147 -3.58 19.73 0.84
C ASN A 147 -2.36 19.37 -0.03
N HIS A 148 -2.44 18.25 -0.79
CA HIS A 148 -1.37 17.87 -1.72
C HIS A 148 -1.53 18.53 -3.09
N GLY A 149 -2.79 18.75 -3.54
CA GLY A 149 -3.10 19.27 -4.85
C GLY A 149 -4.59 19.48 -5.07
N GLU A 150 -4.96 19.89 -6.26
CA GLU A 150 -6.35 20.14 -6.66
C GLU A 150 -7.09 18.80 -6.92
N VAL A 151 -7.55 18.15 -5.84
CA VAL A 151 -8.22 16.84 -5.87
C VAL A 151 -9.67 16.90 -5.38
N ALA A 152 -10.19 18.09 -5.10
CA ALA A 152 -11.57 18.33 -4.72
C ALA A 152 -12.16 19.48 -5.56
N PRO A 153 -13.49 19.55 -5.75
CA PRO A 153 -14.15 20.70 -6.33
C PRO A 153 -13.93 21.97 -5.49
N PRO A 154 -14.00 23.17 -6.09
CA PRO A 154 -13.93 24.43 -5.35
C PRO A 154 -14.93 24.45 -4.18
N GLY A 155 -14.47 24.91 -3.01
CA GLY A 155 -15.30 24.96 -1.80
C GLY A 155 -15.49 23.60 -1.10
N CYS A 156 -14.73 22.57 -1.50
CA CYS A 156 -14.70 21.26 -0.84
C CYS A 156 -13.27 20.86 -0.51
N HIS A 157 -13.12 19.92 0.41
CA HIS A 157 -11.88 19.23 0.74
C HIS A 157 -12.10 17.72 0.86
N THR A 158 -11.03 16.97 0.94
CA THR A 158 -11.08 15.51 1.08
C THR A 158 -10.38 15.06 2.35
N LEU A 159 -10.93 14.02 2.99
CA LEU A 159 -10.31 13.29 4.08
C LEU A 159 -10.14 11.82 3.68
N SER A 160 -9.01 11.23 4.02
CA SER A 160 -8.72 9.79 3.83
C SER A 160 -8.42 9.19 5.20
N VAL A 161 -9.34 8.37 5.72
CA VAL A 161 -9.34 7.86 7.09
C VAL A 161 -8.97 6.38 7.07
N GLU A 162 -7.87 6.02 7.72
CA GLU A 162 -7.35 4.65 7.68
C GLU A 162 -7.60 3.91 9.00
N VAL A 163 -8.34 2.81 8.89
CA VAL A 163 -8.62 1.87 9.98
C VAL A 163 -7.82 0.59 9.75
N SER A 164 -6.92 0.26 10.67
CA SER A 164 -6.15 -0.98 10.59
C SER A 164 -7.01 -2.17 11.02
N VAL A 165 -6.94 -3.24 10.24
CA VAL A 165 -7.64 -4.50 10.52
C VAL A 165 -6.69 -5.69 10.32
N PRO A 166 -6.91 -6.84 10.97
CA PRO A 166 -6.17 -8.04 10.61
C PRO A 166 -6.35 -8.38 9.13
N ALA A 167 -5.31 -8.87 8.47
CA ALA A 167 -5.42 -9.31 7.07
C ALA A 167 -6.52 -10.39 6.94
N GLY A 168 -7.36 -10.26 5.91
CA GLY A 168 -8.50 -11.15 5.69
C GLY A 168 -9.75 -10.84 6.54
N ALA A 169 -9.63 -10.06 7.65
CA ALA A 169 -10.78 -9.77 8.51
C ALA A 169 -11.74 -8.76 7.85
N PRO A 170 -13.05 -8.86 8.05
CA PRO A 170 -14.01 -7.87 7.54
C PRO A 170 -13.79 -6.50 8.18
N ALA A 171 -14.35 -5.45 7.57
CA ALA A 171 -14.43 -4.15 8.22
C ALA A 171 -15.21 -4.26 9.54
N PRO A 172 -14.78 -3.60 10.63
CA PRO A 172 -15.55 -3.57 11.86
C PRO A 172 -16.95 -2.99 11.63
N GLU A 173 -17.92 -3.48 12.40
CA GLU A 173 -19.28 -2.93 12.33
C GLU A 173 -19.30 -1.43 12.60
N LYS A 174 -20.16 -0.72 11.88
CA LYS A 174 -20.35 0.73 12.00
C LYS A 174 -19.06 1.54 11.81
N THR A 175 -18.10 1.02 11.01
CA THR A 175 -16.81 1.70 10.76
C THR A 175 -17.00 3.14 10.31
N VAL A 176 -17.87 3.39 9.34
CA VAL A 176 -18.14 4.74 8.81
C VAL A 176 -18.66 5.66 9.91
N GLU A 177 -19.69 5.23 10.64
CA GLU A 177 -20.31 6.00 11.72
C GLU A 177 -19.31 6.35 12.83
N ARG A 178 -18.53 5.37 13.27
CA ARG A 178 -17.50 5.56 14.29
C ARG A 178 -16.39 6.49 13.83
N CYS A 179 -15.97 6.39 12.56
CA CYS A 179 -14.99 7.30 11.98
C CYS A 179 -15.54 8.74 11.93
N LEU A 180 -16.77 8.93 11.49
CA LEU A 180 -17.38 10.27 11.48
C LEU A 180 -17.45 10.88 12.89
N SER A 181 -17.85 10.10 13.90
CA SER A 181 -17.86 10.57 15.30
C SER A 181 -16.45 10.96 15.78
N GLY A 182 -15.44 10.13 15.50
CA GLY A 182 -14.06 10.45 15.88
C GLY A 182 -13.50 11.68 15.16
N LEU A 183 -13.87 11.90 13.90
CA LEU A 183 -13.48 13.09 13.15
C LEU A 183 -14.12 14.36 13.72
N GLU A 184 -15.39 14.27 14.16
CA GLU A 184 -16.08 15.38 14.85
C GLU A 184 -15.39 15.70 16.18
N GLU A 185 -15.07 14.67 16.98
CA GLU A 185 -14.38 14.83 18.29
C GLU A 185 -12.98 15.47 18.12
N LEU A 186 -12.24 15.11 17.07
CA LEU A 186 -10.94 15.70 16.74
C LEU A 186 -11.04 17.08 16.08
N GLY A 187 -12.22 17.58 15.77
CA GLY A 187 -12.43 18.84 15.06
C GLY A 187 -11.98 18.82 13.59
N LEU A 188 -11.86 17.62 13.01
CA LEU A 188 -11.53 17.42 11.59
C LEU A 188 -12.77 17.40 10.70
N LEU A 189 -13.95 17.22 11.28
CA LEU A 189 -15.24 17.34 10.65
C LEU A 189 -16.12 18.25 11.52
N GLN A 190 -16.64 19.34 10.94
CA GLN A 190 -17.47 20.28 11.71
C GLN A 190 -18.92 19.78 11.84
N LYS A 191 -19.48 19.25 10.75
CA LYS A 191 -20.86 18.74 10.70
C LYS A 191 -20.93 17.56 9.74
N ARG A 192 -21.62 16.49 10.12
CA ARG A 192 -21.88 15.34 9.23
C ARG A 192 -22.64 15.72 7.97
N ALA A 193 -23.50 16.74 8.05
CA ALA A 193 -24.25 17.25 6.91
C ALA A 193 -23.36 17.86 5.80
N ASP A 194 -22.09 18.17 6.10
CA ASP A 194 -21.11 18.67 5.12
C ASP A 194 -20.45 17.54 4.34
N VAL A 195 -20.59 16.29 4.76
CA VAL A 195 -20.12 15.12 4.03
C VAL A 195 -21.01 14.91 2.80
N VAL A 196 -20.42 15.10 1.62
CA VAL A 196 -21.11 14.95 0.32
C VAL A 196 -20.74 13.65 -0.39
N LEU A 197 -19.66 13.00 0.03
CA LEU A 197 -19.21 11.71 -0.46
C LEU A 197 -18.62 10.92 0.70
N ALA A 198 -19.00 9.65 0.81
CA ALA A 198 -18.37 8.70 1.72
C ALA A 198 -18.20 7.37 0.98
N GLU A 199 -16.96 7.02 0.73
CA GLU A 199 -16.59 5.83 -0.01
C GLU A 199 -15.64 4.97 0.81
N GLN A 200 -15.96 3.69 0.98
CA GLN A 200 -15.11 2.76 1.71
C GLN A 200 -14.37 1.86 0.72
N ALA A 201 -13.05 1.85 0.82
CA ALA A 201 -12.18 0.97 0.08
C ALA A 201 -11.42 0.05 1.04
N ARG A 202 -11.00 -1.11 0.54
CA ARG A 202 -10.18 -2.04 1.30
C ARG A 202 -8.87 -2.29 0.58
N VAL A 203 -7.77 -2.24 1.32
CA VAL A 203 -6.44 -2.66 0.87
C VAL A 203 -6.00 -3.85 1.71
N ASP A 204 -5.80 -5.01 1.08
CA ASP A 204 -5.42 -6.22 1.77
C ASP A 204 -4.54 -7.12 0.88
N PRO A 205 -3.28 -7.38 1.26
CA PRO A 205 -2.58 -6.79 2.39
C PRO A 205 -2.24 -5.31 2.16
N ALA A 206 -2.27 -4.48 3.22
CA ALA A 206 -1.84 -3.09 3.16
C ALA A 206 -0.39 -2.92 3.61
N TYR A 207 -0.06 -3.47 4.78
CA TYR A 207 1.28 -3.40 5.36
C TYR A 207 1.75 -4.76 5.81
N VAL A 208 2.98 -5.11 5.41
CA VAL A 208 3.66 -6.33 5.86
C VAL A 208 4.19 -6.15 7.28
N VAL A 209 4.11 -7.21 8.10
CA VAL A 209 4.64 -7.21 9.46
C VAL A 209 6.10 -7.67 9.45
N PHE A 210 6.96 -6.88 10.10
CA PHE A 210 8.40 -7.16 10.21
C PHE A 210 8.71 -7.92 11.50
N ASP A 211 8.31 -9.18 11.54
CA ASP A 211 8.62 -10.09 12.64
C ASP A 211 9.90 -10.92 12.39
N ALA A 212 10.30 -11.71 13.39
CA ALA A 212 11.51 -12.53 13.33
C ALA A 212 11.44 -13.66 12.27
N ALA A 213 10.23 -14.12 11.91
CA ALA A 213 10.05 -15.21 10.96
C ALA A 213 10.18 -14.72 9.50
N ARG A 214 9.84 -13.45 9.23
CA ARG A 214 9.81 -12.87 7.90
C ARG A 214 11.10 -13.03 7.09
N PRO A 215 12.31 -12.69 7.58
CA PRO A 215 13.52 -12.71 6.76
C PRO A 215 13.80 -14.08 6.14
N ALA A 216 13.71 -15.14 6.94
CA ALA A 216 13.95 -16.50 6.48
C ALA A 216 12.87 -16.99 5.51
N ALA A 217 11.59 -16.70 5.80
CA ALA A 217 10.47 -17.09 4.95
C ALA A 217 10.54 -16.40 3.57
N VAL A 218 10.78 -15.09 3.55
CA VAL A 218 10.89 -14.31 2.29
C VAL A 218 12.10 -14.77 1.48
N ALA A 219 13.26 -15.00 2.11
CA ALA A 219 14.46 -15.47 1.40
C ALA A 219 14.22 -16.84 0.75
N ALA A 220 13.67 -17.81 1.48
CA ALA A 220 13.40 -19.15 0.96
C ALA A 220 12.41 -19.13 -0.23
N LEU A 221 11.33 -18.38 -0.12
CA LEU A 221 10.35 -18.23 -1.20
C LEU A 221 10.94 -17.55 -2.42
N ARG A 222 11.65 -16.44 -2.23
CA ARG A 222 12.30 -15.69 -3.31
C ARG A 222 13.28 -16.55 -4.09
N ASP A 223 14.15 -17.28 -3.37
CA ASP A 223 15.19 -18.10 -4.00
C ASP A 223 14.59 -19.26 -4.77
N HIS A 224 13.53 -19.90 -4.25
CA HIS A 224 12.79 -20.94 -4.97
C HIS A 224 12.11 -20.40 -6.23
N TYR A 225 11.33 -19.32 -6.12
CA TYR A 225 10.65 -18.70 -7.27
C TYR A 225 11.67 -18.28 -8.33
N ARG A 226 12.80 -17.69 -7.92
CA ARG A 226 13.86 -17.31 -8.85
C ARG A 226 14.45 -18.51 -9.59
N ALA A 227 14.67 -19.64 -8.92
CA ALA A 227 15.14 -20.87 -9.54
C ALA A 227 14.16 -21.44 -10.57
N CYS A 228 12.85 -21.25 -10.34
CA CYS A 228 11.79 -21.66 -11.25
C CYS A 228 11.49 -20.65 -12.38
N GLY A 229 12.26 -19.55 -12.51
CA GLY A 229 12.02 -18.55 -13.58
C GLY A 229 11.07 -17.43 -13.19
N VAL A 230 10.58 -17.38 -11.95
CA VAL A 230 9.72 -16.31 -11.45
C VAL A 230 10.57 -15.19 -10.85
N ARG A 231 10.26 -13.94 -11.18
CA ARG A 231 10.87 -12.74 -10.62
C ARG A 231 9.84 -12.03 -9.75
N LEU A 232 10.19 -11.80 -8.50
CA LEU A 232 9.38 -11.00 -7.58
C LEU A 232 9.79 -9.54 -7.73
N ALA A 233 8.83 -8.64 -7.86
CA ALA A 233 9.07 -7.21 -7.97
C ALA A 233 7.99 -6.40 -7.23
N GLY A 234 8.42 -5.30 -6.59
CA GLY A 234 7.53 -4.36 -5.91
C GLY A 234 7.16 -4.77 -4.49
N ARG A 235 6.37 -3.90 -3.86
CA ARG A 235 6.06 -3.88 -2.43
C ARG A 235 5.57 -5.23 -1.88
N TRP A 236 4.59 -5.82 -2.53
CA TRP A 236 3.91 -7.01 -2.00
C TRP A 236 4.58 -8.31 -2.41
N ALA A 237 5.13 -8.40 -3.63
CA ALA A 237 5.83 -9.60 -4.06
C ALA A 237 7.17 -9.78 -3.32
N GLU A 238 7.89 -8.71 -3.06
CA GLU A 238 9.12 -8.76 -2.25
C GLU A 238 8.86 -8.69 -0.74
N TRP A 239 7.60 -8.60 -0.34
CA TRP A 239 7.16 -8.55 1.05
C TRP A 239 7.90 -7.51 1.88
N LYS A 240 7.94 -6.28 1.36
CA LYS A 240 8.69 -5.15 1.95
C LYS A 240 7.83 -3.90 2.06
N TYR A 241 8.25 -2.97 2.90
CA TYR A 241 7.74 -1.60 2.86
C TYR A 241 8.45 -0.85 1.72
N SER A 242 7.69 -0.19 0.87
CA SER A 242 8.22 0.64 -0.21
C SER A 242 7.23 1.72 -0.62
N THR A 243 7.76 2.79 -1.20
CA THR A 243 7.02 3.89 -1.79
C THR A 243 6.65 3.58 -3.25
N MET A 244 5.90 4.48 -3.90
CA MET A 244 5.66 4.39 -5.33
C MET A 244 6.95 4.58 -6.14
N GLU A 245 7.85 5.45 -5.71
CA GLU A 245 9.16 5.64 -6.33
C GLU A 245 9.99 4.36 -6.28
N ASP A 246 10.05 3.69 -5.11
CA ASP A 246 10.70 2.39 -4.98
C ASP A 246 10.12 1.36 -5.95
N ALA A 247 8.79 1.34 -6.13
CA ALA A 247 8.12 0.43 -7.07
C ALA A 247 8.53 0.68 -8.52
N LEU A 248 8.71 1.94 -8.93
CA LEU A 248 9.24 2.30 -10.25
C LEU A 248 10.68 1.81 -10.43
N TRP A 249 11.53 2.00 -9.42
CA TRP A 249 12.91 1.50 -9.43
C TRP A 249 12.97 -0.03 -9.46
N ASP A 250 12.13 -0.72 -8.72
CA ASP A 250 12.00 -2.19 -8.74
C ASP A 250 11.64 -2.70 -10.14
N GLY A 251 10.65 -2.06 -10.79
CA GLY A 251 10.23 -2.37 -12.14
C GLY A 251 11.35 -2.17 -13.16
N ALA A 252 11.97 -0.99 -13.16
CA ALA A 252 13.08 -0.67 -14.06
C ALA A 252 14.29 -1.59 -13.83
N GLY A 253 14.61 -1.90 -12.58
CA GLY A 253 15.69 -2.81 -12.21
C GLY A 253 15.41 -4.25 -12.68
N THR A 254 14.16 -4.70 -12.58
CA THR A 254 13.74 -6.03 -13.06
C THR A 254 13.83 -6.11 -14.58
N ALA A 255 13.32 -5.12 -15.30
CA ALA A 255 13.41 -5.05 -16.75
C ALA A 255 14.86 -5.09 -17.26
N ARG A 256 15.76 -4.30 -16.66
CA ARG A 256 17.19 -4.32 -17.04
C ARG A 256 17.87 -5.67 -16.82
N ARG A 257 17.45 -6.45 -15.81
CA ARG A 257 17.97 -7.81 -15.57
C ARG A 257 17.44 -8.83 -16.56
N LEU A 258 16.24 -8.63 -17.09
CA LEU A 258 15.63 -9.52 -18.09
C LEU A 258 16.12 -9.24 -19.52
N ALA A 259 16.61 -8.03 -19.80
CA ALA A 259 17.16 -7.65 -21.11
C ALA A 259 18.62 -8.09 -21.33
N ARG A 260 19.26 -8.69 -20.31
CA ARG A 260 20.63 -9.25 -20.36
C ARG A 260 20.62 -10.76 -20.61
#